data_3b724c09822440dcce95be77407f2a1f
#
_entry.id   3b724c09822440dcce95be77407f2a1f
#
_cell.length_a   1.000
_cell.length_b   1.000
_cell.length_c   1.000
_cell.angle_alpha   90.00
_cell.angle_beta   90.00
_cell.angle_gamma   90.00
#
_symmetry.space_group_name_H-M   'P 1'
#
loop_
_entity.id
_entity.type
_entity.pdbx_description
1 polymer ?
#
loop_
_entity_poly.entity_id
_entity_poly.type
_entity_poly.pdbx_seq_one_letter_code
_entity_poly.pdbx_strand_id
1 'polypeptide(L)'
;MALERRSYTPAEEIALTTQVEGCCPLCGTALFYKKKGRTYRFYELAHIYPLNPKPAEVEELKDVELLSSDRNDLDNQIPLCTGCHTRFDKPRTRAEYEELFRVKRGLIEYARQRALMREYPIEDGIHQIVLALGTVSFDQVTEEDMTLDPQSVDDKCKAALPELMLRKIKRNVTDYYPYVKREFRVLEQEYPTKSQLIYSQVRTFYLKQKSLGLSKQEIYQNVVTWFQNVTKTDMIEAPEVIAAFFVQNCEVLD
;
A
#
# COMPACT_ATOMS: atom_id res chain seq x y z
N MET A 1 34.45 -7.22 -18.13
CA MET A 1 35.13 -6.70 -16.90
C MET A 1 34.26 -7.02 -15.72
N ALA A 2 34.85 -7.40 -14.57
CA ALA A 2 34.09 -7.54 -13.33
C ALA A 2 33.63 -6.15 -12.86
N LEU A 3 32.38 -6.05 -12.38
CA LEU A 3 31.85 -4.81 -11.80
C LEU A 3 32.40 -4.64 -10.39
N GLU A 4 32.81 -3.43 -10.04
CA GLU A 4 33.24 -3.10 -8.69
C GLU A 4 32.00 -2.96 -7.77
N ARG A 5 32.08 -3.53 -6.57
CA ARG A 5 31.05 -3.39 -5.54
C ARG A 5 31.09 -1.97 -4.98
N ARG A 6 30.01 -1.23 -5.12
CA ARG A 6 29.92 0.10 -4.57
C ARG A 6 29.71 0.05 -3.04
N SER A 7 30.23 1.05 -2.34
CA SER A 7 29.93 1.28 -0.94
C SER A 7 28.59 2.02 -0.81
N TYR A 8 27.75 1.59 0.11
CA TYR A 8 26.50 2.25 0.41
C TYR A 8 26.66 3.23 1.57
N THR A 9 26.01 4.38 1.47
CA THR A 9 25.99 5.37 2.54
C THR A 9 25.15 4.91 3.73
N PRO A 10 25.37 5.43 4.95
CA PRO A 10 24.52 5.13 6.10
C PRO A 10 23.02 5.43 5.83
N ALA A 11 22.71 6.46 5.07
CA ALA A 11 21.34 6.80 4.69
C ALA A 11 20.69 5.72 3.80
N GLU A 12 21.43 5.18 2.84
CA GLU A 12 20.97 4.08 1.98
C GLU A 12 20.77 2.78 2.78
N GLU A 13 21.67 2.48 3.72
CA GLU A 13 21.51 1.32 4.61
C GLU A 13 20.29 1.47 5.53
N ILE A 14 20.03 2.66 6.06
CA ILE A 14 18.83 2.98 6.84
C ILE A 14 17.59 2.79 5.97
N ALA A 15 17.57 3.30 4.74
CA ALA A 15 16.45 3.13 3.83
C ALA A 15 16.14 1.65 3.57
N LEU A 16 17.15 0.84 3.28
CA LEU A 16 17.01 -0.60 3.03
C LEU A 16 16.53 -1.35 4.27
N THR A 17 17.07 -1.06 5.46
CA THR A 17 16.66 -1.74 6.71
C THR A 17 15.27 -1.31 7.16
N THR A 18 14.89 -0.05 6.93
CA THR A 18 13.52 0.44 7.17
C THR A 18 12.52 -0.22 6.22
N GLN A 19 12.90 -0.46 4.97
CA GLN A 19 12.04 -1.12 3.98
C GLN A 19 11.61 -2.53 4.42
N VAL A 20 12.46 -3.24 5.16
CA VAL A 20 12.19 -4.58 5.72
C VAL A 20 11.83 -4.55 7.21
N GLU A 21 11.44 -3.37 7.75
CA GLU A 21 11.01 -3.17 9.14
C GLU A 21 12.02 -3.68 10.18
N GLY A 22 13.33 -3.62 9.85
CA GLY A 22 14.42 -4.06 10.73
C GLY A 22 14.50 -5.58 10.95
N CYS A 23 13.77 -6.38 10.17
CA CYS A 23 13.75 -7.84 10.24
C CYS A 23 14.22 -8.48 8.93
N CYS A 24 14.84 -9.65 9.01
CA CYS A 24 15.20 -10.43 7.83
C CYS A 24 13.95 -10.89 7.08
N PRO A 25 13.76 -10.52 5.80
CA PRO A 25 12.54 -10.83 5.06
C PRO A 25 12.34 -12.33 4.78
N LEU A 26 13.37 -13.15 4.92
CA LEU A 26 13.28 -14.60 4.71
C LEU A 26 12.94 -15.38 5.99
N CYS A 27 13.38 -14.92 7.18
CA CYS A 27 13.22 -15.71 8.41
C CYS A 27 12.69 -14.90 9.60
N GLY A 28 12.42 -13.60 9.45
CA GLY A 28 11.91 -12.76 10.54
C GLY A 28 12.93 -12.40 11.62
N THR A 29 14.18 -12.87 11.55
CA THR A 29 15.20 -12.56 12.57
C THR A 29 15.51 -11.06 12.55
N ALA A 30 15.56 -10.43 13.73
CA ALA A 30 15.93 -9.03 13.86
C ALA A 30 17.32 -8.74 13.26
N LEU A 31 17.43 -7.68 12.45
CA LEU A 31 18.67 -7.25 11.80
C LEU A 31 19.60 -6.46 12.73
N PHE A 32 19.13 -6.19 13.95
CA PHE A 32 19.89 -5.51 14.98
C PHE A 32 19.71 -6.25 16.32
N TYR A 33 20.77 -6.26 17.13
CA TYR A 33 20.71 -6.80 18.48
C TYR A 33 21.32 -5.84 19.49
N LYS A 34 20.88 -5.93 20.75
CA LYS A 34 21.41 -5.14 21.87
C LYS A 34 22.36 -5.98 22.72
N LYS A 35 23.53 -5.39 23.03
CA LYS A 35 24.51 -5.96 23.96
C LYS A 35 25.13 -4.85 24.78
N LYS A 36 25.12 -4.99 26.10
CA LYS A 36 25.69 -4.00 27.05
C LYS A 36 25.23 -2.55 26.77
N GLY A 37 23.90 -2.37 26.53
CA GLY A 37 23.31 -1.07 26.27
C GLY A 37 23.55 -0.46 24.89
N ARG A 38 24.27 -1.14 24.01
CA ARG A 38 24.55 -0.70 22.63
C ARG A 38 23.83 -1.57 21.62
N THR A 39 23.44 -0.99 20.49
CA THR A 39 22.84 -1.69 19.35
C THR A 39 23.93 -2.03 18.33
N TYR A 40 23.89 -3.25 17.82
CA TYR A 40 24.85 -3.77 16.84
C TYR A 40 24.09 -4.29 15.62
N ARG A 41 24.73 -4.17 14.45
CA ARG A 41 24.30 -4.70 13.16
C ARG A 41 24.42 -6.22 13.14
N PHE A 42 23.38 -6.92 12.64
CA PHE A 42 23.35 -8.36 12.44
C PHE A 42 22.81 -8.71 11.05
N TYR A 43 23.23 -7.96 10.04
CA TYR A 43 22.84 -8.19 8.65
C TYR A 43 23.97 -7.87 7.70
N GLU A 44 23.81 -8.38 6.48
CA GLU A 44 24.61 -8.03 5.30
C GLU A 44 23.67 -7.63 4.17
N LEU A 45 24.16 -6.76 3.26
CA LEU A 45 23.41 -6.39 2.06
C LEU A 45 23.67 -7.43 0.97
N ALA A 46 22.66 -8.18 0.62
CA ALA A 46 22.68 -9.17 -0.45
C ALA A 46 22.33 -8.51 -1.79
N HIS A 47 23.09 -8.82 -2.82
CA HIS A 47 22.66 -8.59 -4.21
C HIS A 47 21.64 -9.66 -4.59
N ILE A 48 20.43 -9.29 -4.96
CA ILE A 48 19.38 -10.21 -5.40
C ILE A 48 19.83 -10.88 -6.69
N TYR A 49 20.10 -10.12 -7.75
CA TYR A 49 20.87 -10.61 -8.88
C TYR A 49 22.37 -10.39 -8.60
N PRO A 50 23.23 -11.41 -8.76
CA PRO A 50 24.64 -11.31 -8.40
C PRO A 50 25.36 -10.21 -9.15
N LEU A 51 26.24 -9.47 -8.45
CA LEU A 51 27.03 -8.41 -9.06
C LEU A 51 27.93 -8.95 -10.18
N ASN A 52 28.63 -10.04 -9.89
CA ASN A 52 29.52 -10.73 -10.83
C ASN A 52 29.16 -12.23 -10.85
N PRO A 53 28.11 -12.65 -11.59
CA PRO A 53 27.66 -14.02 -11.58
C PRO A 53 28.74 -14.96 -12.13
N LYS A 54 28.89 -16.10 -11.48
CA LYS A 54 29.74 -17.20 -11.97
C LYS A 54 29.07 -17.87 -13.18
N PRO A 55 29.81 -18.62 -14.04
CA PRO A 55 29.22 -19.28 -15.20
C PRO A 55 27.98 -20.14 -14.87
N ALA A 56 28.00 -20.89 -13.77
CA ALA A 56 26.88 -21.67 -13.30
C ALA A 56 25.68 -20.82 -12.90
N GLU A 57 25.91 -19.66 -12.26
CA GLU A 57 24.83 -18.72 -11.89
C GLU A 57 24.25 -17.99 -13.11
N VAL A 58 25.06 -17.76 -14.16
CA VAL A 58 24.57 -17.21 -15.44
C VAL A 58 23.57 -18.17 -16.10
N GLU A 59 23.86 -19.47 -16.10
CA GLU A 59 22.93 -20.46 -16.66
C GLU A 59 21.71 -20.65 -15.77
N GLU A 60 21.89 -20.74 -14.45
CA GLU A 60 20.80 -20.88 -13.47
C GLU A 60 19.80 -19.72 -13.49
N LEU A 61 20.33 -18.49 -13.67
CA LEU A 61 19.54 -17.25 -13.69
C LEU A 61 19.30 -16.74 -15.12
N LYS A 62 19.38 -17.62 -16.12
CA LYS A 62 19.07 -17.27 -17.48
C LYS A 62 17.61 -16.86 -17.64
N ASP A 63 17.38 -15.77 -18.38
CA ASP A 63 16.06 -15.23 -18.69
C ASP A 63 15.19 -14.84 -17.47
N VAL A 64 15.79 -14.60 -16.30
CA VAL A 64 15.06 -14.04 -15.16
C VAL A 64 14.81 -12.54 -15.34
N GLU A 65 13.66 -12.08 -14.85
CA GLU A 65 13.36 -10.64 -14.76
C GLU A 65 14.30 -9.97 -13.77
N LEU A 66 14.81 -8.77 -14.08
CA LEU A 66 15.68 -7.98 -13.21
C LEU A 66 14.93 -6.82 -12.58
N LEU A 67 15.22 -6.52 -11.31
CA LEU A 67 14.66 -5.34 -10.61
C LEU A 67 15.29 -4.02 -11.10
N SER A 68 16.55 -4.06 -11.53
CA SER A 68 17.27 -2.95 -12.12
C SER A 68 18.31 -3.44 -13.12
N SER A 69 18.58 -2.66 -14.15
CA SER A 69 19.68 -2.91 -15.10
C SER A 69 21.04 -2.64 -14.46
N ASP A 70 21.11 -1.75 -13.45
CA ASP A 70 22.32 -1.53 -12.63
C ASP A 70 22.32 -2.52 -11.45
N ARG A 71 23.30 -3.41 -11.44
CA ARG A 71 23.44 -4.42 -10.38
C ARG A 71 23.81 -3.82 -9.02
N ASN A 72 24.34 -2.61 -8.97
CA ASN A 72 24.64 -1.86 -7.75
C ASN A 72 23.46 -0.97 -7.28
N ASP A 73 22.34 -0.98 -8.00
CA ASP A 73 21.15 -0.23 -7.61
C ASP A 73 20.58 -0.75 -6.27
N LEU A 74 19.97 0.16 -5.48
CA LEU A 74 19.31 -0.17 -4.22
C LEU A 74 18.12 -1.13 -4.43
N ASP A 75 17.48 -1.10 -5.59
CA ASP A 75 16.42 -2.04 -5.92
C ASP A 75 16.93 -3.48 -6.09
N ASN A 76 18.22 -3.65 -6.40
CA ASN A 76 18.86 -4.96 -6.41
C ASN A 76 19.53 -5.35 -5.07
N GLN A 77 19.33 -4.56 -4.00
CA GLN A 77 19.89 -4.81 -2.68
C GLN A 77 18.79 -5.14 -1.66
N ILE A 78 19.07 -6.10 -0.79
CA ILE A 78 18.16 -6.44 0.31
C ILE A 78 18.96 -6.84 1.55
N PRO A 79 18.64 -6.31 2.76
CA PRO A 79 19.32 -6.73 3.98
C PRO A 79 18.81 -8.10 4.43
N LEU A 80 19.73 -9.03 4.63
CA LEU A 80 19.46 -10.36 5.17
C LEU A 80 20.27 -10.57 6.45
N CYS A 81 19.76 -11.34 7.41
CA CYS A 81 20.58 -11.79 8.52
C CYS A 81 21.76 -12.64 7.99
N THR A 82 22.86 -12.69 8.74
CA THR A 82 24.10 -13.35 8.29
C THR A 82 23.87 -14.83 7.89
N GLY A 83 22.99 -15.54 8.57
CA GLY A 83 22.64 -16.94 8.24
C GLY A 83 21.92 -17.06 6.90
N CYS A 84 20.88 -16.24 6.65
CA CYS A 84 20.17 -16.24 5.38
C CYS A 84 21.04 -15.74 4.24
N HIS A 85 21.88 -14.70 4.46
CA HIS A 85 22.82 -14.21 3.48
C HIS A 85 23.80 -15.30 3.02
N THR A 86 24.42 -15.98 3.98
CA THR A 86 25.36 -17.08 3.67
C THR A 86 24.71 -18.22 2.90
N ARG A 87 23.47 -18.61 3.27
CA ARG A 87 22.74 -19.65 2.57
C ARG A 87 22.36 -19.25 1.15
N PHE A 88 21.88 -18.02 0.96
CA PHE A 88 21.50 -17.48 -0.35
C PHE A 88 22.69 -17.37 -1.34
N ASP A 89 23.89 -17.06 -0.85
CA ASP A 89 25.05 -16.84 -1.71
C ASP A 89 25.81 -18.13 -2.11
N LYS A 90 25.45 -19.34 -1.57
CA LYS A 90 26.31 -20.53 -1.71
C LYS A 90 25.57 -21.88 -1.83
N PRO A 91 25.31 -22.34 -3.04
CA PRO A 91 25.17 -21.65 -4.33
C PRO A 91 23.80 -21.00 -4.44
N ARG A 92 23.72 -19.94 -5.23
CA ARG A 92 22.45 -19.26 -5.52
C ARG A 92 21.63 -20.08 -6.48
N THR A 93 20.37 -20.34 -6.15
CA THR A 93 19.42 -21.07 -7.00
C THR A 93 18.37 -20.14 -7.60
N ARG A 94 17.78 -20.54 -8.72
CA ARG A 94 16.69 -19.79 -9.37
C ARG A 94 15.50 -19.60 -8.43
N ALA A 95 15.12 -20.64 -7.69
CA ALA A 95 13.98 -20.59 -6.78
C ALA A 95 14.19 -19.55 -5.65
N GLU A 96 15.39 -19.50 -5.04
CA GLU A 96 15.73 -18.52 -4.03
C GLU A 96 15.82 -17.09 -4.60
N TYR A 97 16.32 -16.97 -5.84
CA TYR A 97 16.32 -15.68 -6.54
C TYR A 97 14.89 -15.17 -6.74
N GLU A 98 14.00 -16.00 -7.28
CA GLU A 98 12.59 -15.63 -7.55
C GLU A 98 11.82 -15.32 -6.26
N GLU A 99 12.16 -15.97 -5.14
CA GLU A 99 11.60 -15.65 -3.82
C GLU A 99 12.02 -14.24 -3.38
N LEU A 100 13.32 -13.92 -3.38
CA LEU A 100 13.81 -12.59 -3.01
C LEU A 100 13.37 -11.51 -3.99
N PHE A 101 13.31 -11.82 -5.28
CA PHE A 101 12.79 -10.92 -6.31
C PHE A 101 11.34 -10.51 -6.00
N ARG A 102 10.45 -11.48 -5.70
CA ARG A 102 9.05 -11.21 -5.34
C ARG A 102 8.93 -10.38 -4.06
N VAL A 103 9.72 -10.72 -3.04
CA VAL A 103 9.76 -9.96 -1.80
C VAL A 103 10.18 -8.50 -2.06
N LYS A 104 11.30 -8.28 -2.74
CA LYS A 104 11.80 -6.92 -3.00
C LYS A 104 10.86 -6.11 -3.88
N ARG A 105 10.30 -6.73 -4.92
CA ARG A 105 9.29 -6.09 -5.78
C ARG A 105 8.08 -5.62 -4.99
N GLY A 106 7.55 -6.46 -4.10
CA GLY A 106 6.45 -6.09 -3.20
C GLY A 106 6.81 -4.91 -2.29
N LEU A 107 8.03 -4.87 -1.74
CA LEU A 107 8.50 -3.74 -0.92
C LEU A 107 8.61 -2.43 -1.72
N ILE A 108 9.09 -2.50 -2.97
CA ILE A 108 9.18 -1.35 -3.87
C ILE A 108 7.77 -0.83 -4.21
N GLU A 109 6.86 -1.71 -4.57
CA GLU A 109 5.46 -1.38 -4.88
C GLU A 109 4.75 -0.76 -3.67
N TYR A 110 4.92 -1.34 -2.48
CA TYR A 110 4.38 -0.79 -1.24
C TYR A 110 4.93 0.62 -0.93
N ALA A 111 6.24 0.84 -1.11
CA ALA A 111 6.83 2.16 -0.93
C ALA A 111 6.27 3.20 -1.91
N ARG A 112 6.05 2.83 -3.17
CA ARG A 112 5.40 3.68 -4.19
C ARG A 112 3.97 4.04 -3.81
N GLN A 113 3.18 3.06 -3.34
CA GLN A 113 1.80 3.32 -2.88
C GLN A 113 1.77 4.29 -1.69
N ARG A 114 2.66 4.11 -0.70
CA ARG A 114 2.78 5.04 0.43
C ARG A 114 3.22 6.44 0.02
N ALA A 115 4.09 6.57 -0.98
CA ALA A 115 4.49 7.87 -1.51
C ALA A 115 3.28 8.59 -2.13
N LEU A 116 2.46 7.89 -2.92
CA LEU A 116 1.23 8.44 -3.49
C LEU A 116 0.25 8.92 -2.42
N MET A 117 0.08 8.18 -1.32
CA MET A 117 -0.80 8.59 -0.22
C MET A 117 -0.33 9.91 0.42
N ARG A 118 0.96 10.21 0.41
CA ARG A 118 1.53 11.47 0.94
C ARG A 118 1.46 12.62 -0.07
N GLU A 119 1.54 12.31 -1.35
CA GLU A 119 1.50 13.30 -2.44
C GLU A 119 0.12 13.94 -2.58
N TYR A 120 -0.94 13.22 -2.18
CA TYR A 120 -2.33 13.68 -2.28
C TYR A 120 -2.95 13.91 -0.90
N PRO A 121 -2.66 15.05 -0.24
CA PRO A 121 -3.38 15.42 0.97
C PRO A 121 -4.85 15.68 0.64
N ILE A 122 -5.75 15.10 1.41
CA ILE A 122 -7.18 15.41 1.31
C ILE A 122 -7.49 16.64 2.13
N GLU A 123 -8.37 17.50 1.61
CA GLU A 123 -8.91 18.63 2.33
C GLU A 123 -9.49 18.26 3.71
N ASP A 124 -9.32 19.14 4.70
CA ASP A 124 -9.75 18.90 6.10
C ASP A 124 -11.23 18.54 6.24
N GLY A 125 -12.06 18.88 5.24
CA GLY A 125 -13.48 18.53 5.22
C GLY A 125 -13.76 17.03 5.31
N ILE A 126 -12.90 16.16 4.77
CA ILE A 126 -13.07 14.72 4.90
C ILE A 126 -12.88 14.26 6.35
N HIS A 127 -12.00 14.92 7.09
CA HIS A 127 -11.79 14.64 8.50
C HIS A 127 -13.05 14.92 9.33
N GLN A 128 -13.76 16.02 9.06
CA GLN A 128 -15.02 16.33 9.72
C GLN A 128 -16.11 15.28 9.45
N ILE A 129 -16.23 14.82 8.21
CA ILE A 129 -17.19 13.77 7.84
C ILE A 129 -16.85 12.44 8.54
N VAL A 130 -15.57 12.07 8.61
CA VAL A 130 -15.13 10.85 9.31
C VAL A 130 -15.40 10.94 10.82
N LEU A 131 -15.17 12.09 11.45
CA LEU A 131 -15.48 12.31 12.86
C LEU A 131 -17.00 12.24 13.12
N ALA A 132 -17.81 12.85 12.26
CA ALA A 132 -19.25 12.78 12.33
C ALA A 132 -19.78 11.34 12.25
N LEU A 133 -19.23 10.52 11.36
CA LEU A 133 -19.55 9.08 11.28
C LEU A 133 -19.21 8.32 12.57
N GLY A 134 -18.12 8.68 13.23
CA GLY A 134 -17.72 8.05 14.51
C GLY A 134 -18.68 8.31 15.68
N THR A 135 -19.54 9.33 15.57
CA THR A 135 -20.50 9.73 16.61
C THR A 135 -21.96 9.48 16.21
N VAL A 136 -22.20 8.95 15.02
CA VAL A 136 -23.55 8.66 14.51
C VAL A 136 -24.25 7.64 15.40
N SER A 137 -25.47 8.02 15.89
CA SER A 137 -26.42 7.06 16.43
C SER A 137 -27.38 6.60 15.36
N PHE A 138 -27.88 5.36 15.45
CA PHE A 138 -28.87 4.81 14.51
C PHE A 138 -30.14 5.66 14.39
N ASP A 139 -30.50 6.40 15.45
CA ASP A 139 -31.67 7.29 15.46
C ASP A 139 -31.53 8.51 14.54
N GLN A 140 -30.33 8.79 14.06
CA GLN A 140 -30.04 9.90 13.14
C GLN A 140 -30.10 9.48 11.66
N VAL A 141 -30.17 8.17 11.39
CA VAL A 141 -30.34 7.60 10.05
C VAL A 141 -31.82 7.27 9.89
N THR A 142 -32.55 8.03 9.10
CA THR A 142 -34.01 7.82 8.90
C THR A 142 -34.26 6.60 8.01
N GLU A 143 -35.44 5.97 8.14
CA GLU A 143 -35.85 4.83 7.28
C GLU A 143 -35.82 5.19 5.77
N GLU A 144 -36.08 6.46 5.40
CA GLU A 144 -35.99 6.96 4.03
C GLU A 144 -34.53 6.96 3.52
N ASP A 145 -33.55 7.07 4.43
CA ASP A 145 -32.13 7.02 4.13
C ASP A 145 -31.64 5.57 3.83
N MET A 146 -32.39 4.55 4.22
CA MET A 146 -32.00 3.12 4.10
C MET A 146 -32.46 2.44 2.79
N THR A 147 -33.09 3.19 1.85
CA THR A 147 -33.67 2.61 0.63
C THR A 147 -32.78 2.65 -0.60
N LEU A 148 -31.52 3.04 -0.46
CA LEU A 148 -30.63 3.14 -1.62
C LEU A 148 -30.21 1.76 -2.12
N ASP A 149 -30.58 1.44 -3.37
CA ASP A 149 -30.11 0.24 -4.05
C ASP A 149 -28.65 0.45 -4.53
N PRO A 150 -27.70 -0.36 -4.08
CA PRO A 150 -26.30 -0.25 -4.47
C PRO A 150 -25.98 -0.87 -5.85
N GLN A 151 -26.87 -0.77 -6.84
CA GLN A 151 -26.70 -1.35 -8.19
C GLN A 151 -25.38 -0.96 -8.84
N SER A 152 -24.96 0.30 -8.70
CA SER A 152 -23.70 0.76 -9.30
C SER A 152 -22.45 0.09 -8.69
N VAL A 153 -22.55 -0.41 -7.45
CA VAL A 153 -21.49 -1.20 -6.81
C VAL A 153 -21.41 -2.59 -7.45
N ASP A 154 -22.54 -3.23 -7.72
CA ASP A 154 -22.58 -4.54 -8.38
C ASP A 154 -21.99 -4.46 -9.79
N ASP A 155 -22.40 -3.49 -10.57
CA ASP A 155 -21.95 -3.32 -11.96
C ASP A 155 -20.42 -3.16 -12.06
N LYS A 156 -19.83 -2.45 -11.09
CA LYS A 156 -18.39 -2.17 -11.08
C LYS A 156 -17.55 -3.28 -10.44
N CYS A 157 -18.09 -3.99 -9.46
CA CYS A 157 -17.28 -4.75 -8.51
C CYS A 157 -17.53 -6.25 -8.51
N LYS A 158 -18.69 -6.71 -8.99
CA LYS A 158 -19.17 -8.11 -8.85
C LYS A 158 -18.19 -9.18 -9.33
N ALA A 159 -17.44 -8.91 -10.39
CA ALA A 159 -16.46 -9.85 -10.93
C ALA A 159 -15.03 -9.60 -10.48
N ALA A 160 -14.77 -8.52 -9.74
CA ALA A 160 -13.43 -8.01 -9.48
C ALA A 160 -13.04 -7.94 -7.99
N LEU A 161 -14.00 -8.11 -7.08
CA LEU A 161 -13.79 -8.10 -5.65
C LEU A 161 -14.21 -9.41 -4.99
N PRO A 162 -13.53 -9.83 -3.89
CA PRO A 162 -13.99 -10.94 -3.06
C PRO A 162 -15.40 -10.68 -2.52
N GLU A 163 -16.22 -11.73 -2.45
CA GLU A 163 -17.63 -11.65 -2.03
C GLU A 163 -17.85 -10.96 -0.68
N LEU A 164 -16.99 -11.26 0.31
CA LEU A 164 -17.08 -10.62 1.64
C LEU A 164 -16.84 -9.12 1.58
N MET A 165 -15.87 -8.68 0.76
CA MET A 165 -15.58 -7.26 0.56
C MET A 165 -16.75 -6.57 -0.17
N LEU A 166 -17.26 -7.19 -1.22
CA LEU A 166 -18.41 -6.67 -1.96
C LEU A 166 -19.62 -6.48 -1.05
N ARG A 167 -19.96 -7.47 -0.22
CA ARG A 167 -21.06 -7.38 0.76
C ARG A 167 -20.83 -6.25 1.76
N LYS A 168 -19.61 -6.08 2.25
CA LYS A 168 -19.26 -4.99 3.19
C LYS A 168 -19.45 -3.62 2.54
N ILE A 169 -18.96 -3.42 1.31
CA ILE A 169 -19.16 -2.19 0.55
C ILE A 169 -20.64 -1.91 0.35
N LYS A 170 -21.42 -2.90 -0.11
CA LYS A 170 -22.88 -2.76 -0.33
C LYS A 170 -23.60 -2.37 0.95
N ARG A 171 -23.29 -3.03 2.07
CA ARG A 171 -23.88 -2.70 3.37
C ARG A 171 -23.52 -1.27 3.78
N ASN A 172 -22.27 -0.85 3.67
CA ASN A 172 -21.87 0.51 3.99
C ASN A 172 -22.60 1.55 3.12
N VAL A 173 -22.81 1.25 1.83
CA VAL A 173 -23.60 2.10 0.95
C VAL A 173 -25.06 2.14 1.39
N THR A 174 -25.70 0.99 1.62
CA THR A 174 -27.11 0.93 2.03
C THR A 174 -27.34 1.72 3.33
N ASP A 175 -26.48 1.50 4.33
CA ASP A 175 -26.70 2.02 5.67
C ASP A 175 -26.30 3.51 5.80
N TYR A 176 -25.29 3.98 5.06
CA TYR A 176 -24.66 5.29 5.34
C TYR A 176 -24.60 6.26 4.16
N TYR A 177 -24.89 5.85 2.93
CA TYR A 177 -24.75 6.72 1.77
C TYR A 177 -25.56 8.03 1.88
N PRO A 178 -26.84 8.02 2.26
CA PRO A 178 -27.62 9.24 2.40
C PRO A 178 -27.04 10.17 3.48
N TYR A 179 -26.60 9.60 4.60
CA TYR A 179 -25.95 10.35 5.67
C TYR A 179 -24.67 11.06 5.16
N VAL A 180 -23.76 10.32 4.54
CA VAL A 180 -22.50 10.90 4.00
C VAL A 180 -22.82 11.95 2.94
N LYS A 181 -23.80 11.72 2.08
CA LYS A 181 -24.23 12.69 1.08
C LYS A 181 -24.74 13.98 1.72
N ARG A 182 -25.45 13.89 2.84
CA ARG A 182 -25.90 15.04 3.62
C ARG A 182 -24.72 15.82 4.19
N GLU A 183 -23.74 15.14 4.80
CA GLU A 183 -22.54 15.79 5.35
C GLU A 183 -21.74 16.53 4.27
N PHE A 184 -21.61 15.95 3.07
CA PHE A 184 -21.02 16.64 1.92
C PHE A 184 -21.81 17.89 1.49
N ARG A 185 -23.15 17.87 1.59
CA ARG A 185 -23.95 19.06 1.31
C ARG A 185 -23.76 20.17 2.36
N VAL A 186 -23.68 19.80 3.63
CA VAL A 186 -23.37 20.74 4.71
C VAL A 186 -21.99 21.36 4.49
N LEU A 187 -20.99 20.54 4.20
CA LEU A 187 -19.63 20.99 3.88
C LEU A 187 -19.60 21.97 2.70
N GLU A 188 -20.38 21.69 1.65
CA GLU A 188 -20.45 22.57 0.46
C GLU A 188 -21.16 23.90 0.76
N GLN A 189 -22.14 23.91 1.67
CA GLN A 189 -22.80 25.15 2.11
C GLN A 189 -21.89 26.03 2.94
N GLU A 190 -21.07 25.43 3.82
CA GLU A 190 -20.11 26.17 4.66
C GLU A 190 -18.88 26.63 3.86
N TYR A 191 -18.41 25.79 2.95
CA TYR A 191 -17.20 26.02 2.15
C TYR A 191 -17.46 25.68 0.67
N PRO A 192 -17.94 26.64 -0.13
CA PRO A 192 -18.21 26.42 -1.55
C PRO A 192 -17.01 25.85 -2.31
N THR A 193 -17.24 24.85 -3.17
CA THR A 193 -16.26 24.11 -3.96
C THR A 193 -15.44 23.03 -3.22
N LYS A 194 -15.52 22.96 -1.89
CA LYS A 194 -14.71 22.02 -1.09
C LYS A 194 -15.05 20.56 -1.40
N SER A 195 -16.33 20.22 -1.51
CA SER A 195 -16.79 18.90 -1.91
C SER A 195 -16.24 18.51 -3.27
N GLN A 196 -16.25 19.41 -4.24
CA GLN A 196 -15.74 19.16 -5.60
C GLN A 196 -14.23 18.91 -5.59
N LEU A 197 -13.48 19.64 -4.77
CA LEU A 197 -12.04 19.40 -4.58
C LEU A 197 -11.78 18.00 -4.01
N ILE A 198 -12.54 17.59 -2.98
CA ILE A 198 -12.43 16.24 -2.40
C ILE A 198 -12.74 15.17 -3.45
N TYR A 199 -13.83 15.27 -4.20
CA TYR A 199 -14.15 14.35 -5.29
C TYR A 199 -13.02 14.27 -6.32
N SER A 200 -12.49 15.40 -6.76
CA SER A 200 -11.39 15.47 -7.71
C SER A 200 -10.11 14.79 -7.17
N GLN A 201 -9.78 15.02 -5.90
CA GLN A 201 -8.62 14.42 -5.26
C GLN A 201 -8.77 12.90 -5.15
N VAL A 202 -9.93 12.41 -4.72
CA VAL A 202 -10.23 10.97 -4.64
C VAL A 202 -10.16 10.32 -6.03
N ARG A 203 -10.74 10.93 -7.04
CA ARG A 203 -10.67 10.48 -8.43
C ARG A 203 -9.23 10.44 -8.93
N THR A 204 -8.44 11.47 -8.67
CA THR A 204 -7.03 11.54 -9.06
C THR A 204 -6.22 10.44 -8.37
N PHE A 205 -6.41 10.24 -7.08
CA PHE A 205 -5.75 9.16 -6.34
C PHE A 205 -6.09 7.78 -6.93
N TYR A 206 -7.38 7.52 -7.20
CA TYR A 206 -7.82 6.29 -7.86
C TYR A 206 -7.13 6.07 -9.21
N LEU A 207 -7.12 7.08 -10.09
CA LEU A 207 -6.50 6.97 -11.41
C LEU A 207 -5.00 6.69 -11.34
N LYS A 208 -4.30 7.25 -10.37
CA LYS A 208 -2.89 6.96 -10.11
C LYS A 208 -2.68 5.52 -9.67
N GLN A 209 -3.51 5.00 -8.77
CA GLN A 209 -3.48 3.58 -8.37
C GLN A 209 -3.74 2.67 -9.58
N LYS A 210 -4.74 2.99 -10.40
CA LYS A 210 -5.05 2.26 -11.63
C LYS A 210 -3.87 2.26 -12.61
N SER A 211 -3.16 3.37 -12.75
CA SER A 211 -1.99 3.48 -13.63
C SER A 211 -0.79 2.61 -13.19
N LEU A 212 -0.76 2.20 -11.91
CA LEU A 212 0.23 1.24 -11.39
C LEU A 212 -0.15 -0.23 -11.67
N GLY A 213 -1.29 -0.49 -12.31
CA GLY A 213 -1.75 -1.84 -12.63
C GLY A 213 -2.31 -2.61 -11.44
N LEU A 214 -2.68 -1.93 -10.35
CA LEU A 214 -3.24 -2.56 -9.17
C LEU A 214 -4.64 -3.12 -9.43
N SER A 215 -4.96 -4.24 -8.78
CA SER A 215 -6.30 -4.81 -8.78
C SER A 215 -7.31 -3.88 -8.08
N LYS A 216 -8.59 -4.03 -8.41
CA LYS A 216 -9.67 -3.26 -7.73
C LYS A 216 -9.69 -3.50 -6.21
N GLN A 217 -9.34 -4.70 -5.77
CA GLN A 217 -9.21 -5.00 -4.33
C GLN A 217 -8.10 -4.17 -3.66
N GLU A 218 -6.90 -4.16 -4.24
CA GLU A 218 -5.78 -3.39 -3.71
C GLU A 218 -6.07 -1.89 -3.72
N ILE A 219 -6.68 -1.40 -4.80
CA ILE A 219 -7.07 0.01 -4.92
C ILE A 219 -8.05 0.39 -3.82
N TYR A 220 -9.10 -0.42 -3.58
CA TYR A 220 -10.08 -0.16 -2.52
C TYR A 220 -9.40 -0.11 -1.14
N GLN A 221 -8.56 -1.10 -0.83
CA GLN A 221 -7.81 -1.15 0.43
C GLN A 221 -6.89 0.07 0.60
N ASN A 222 -6.22 0.48 -0.47
CA ASN A 222 -5.36 1.66 -0.46
C ASN A 222 -6.15 2.97 -0.24
N VAL A 223 -7.35 3.09 -0.81
CA VAL A 223 -8.24 4.24 -0.58
C VAL A 223 -8.68 4.29 0.89
N VAL A 224 -9.08 3.17 1.48
CA VAL A 224 -9.43 3.09 2.91
C VAL A 224 -8.24 3.48 3.78
N THR A 225 -7.06 2.92 3.53
CA THR A 225 -5.83 3.23 4.27
C THR A 225 -5.44 4.71 4.11
N TRP A 226 -5.62 5.27 2.92
CA TRP A 226 -5.36 6.68 2.68
C TRP A 226 -6.26 7.58 3.52
N PHE A 227 -7.58 7.32 3.53
CA PHE A 227 -8.52 8.06 4.40
C PHE A 227 -8.16 7.91 5.87
N GLN A 228 -7.84 6.71 6.35
CA GLN A 228 -7.43 6.47 7.73
C GLN A 228 -6.18 7.28 8.11
N ASN A 229 -5.16 7.28 7.26
CA ASN A 229 -3.91 8.00 7.49
C ASN A 229 -4.09 9.53 7.51
N VAL A 230 -4.90 10.06 6.61
CA VAL A 230 -5.16 11.51 6.51
C VAL A 230 -5.99 11.99 7.69
N THR A 231 -7.02 11.24 8.07
CA THR A 231 -7.91 11.60 9.18
C THR A 231 -7.33 11.25 10.55
N LYS A 232 -6.25 10.47 10.60
CA LYS A 232 -5.60 10.01 11.84
C LYS A 232 -6.58 9.34 12.81
N THR A 233 -7.59 8.67 12.27
CA THR A 233 -8.57 7.95 13.09
C THR A 233 -8.07 6.53 13.39
N ASP A 234 -8.29 6.08 14.62
CA ASP A 234 -8.06 4.69 15.01
C ASP A 234 -9.21 3.76 14.57
N MET A 235 -10.38 4.35 14.23
CA MET A 235 -11.55 3.64 13.74
C MET A 235 -11.41 3.38 12.24
N ILE A 236 -11.43 2.11 11.83
CA ILE A 236 -11.34 1.72 10.40
C ILE A 236 -12.69 1.79 9.69
N GLU A 237 -13.79 1.67 10.43
CA GLU A 237 -15.14 1.59 9.87
C GLU A 237 -15.55 2.89 9.14
N ALA A 238 -15.23 4.05 9.70
CA ALA A 238 -15.56 5.34 9.09
C ALA A 238 -14.84 5.57 7.75
N PRO A 239 -13.51 5.36 7.61
CA PRO A 239 -12.82 5.31 6.32
C PRO A 239 -13.42 4.34 5.31
N GLU A 240 -13.88 3.15 5.74
CA GLU A 240 -14.53 2.17 4.86
C GLU A 240 -15.89 2.64 4.35
N VAL A 241 -16.67 3.31 5.22
CA VAL A 241 -17.96 3.93 4.81
C VAL A 241 -17.71 5.02 3.76
N ILE A 242 -16.74 5.90 3.99
CA ILE A 242 -16.38 6.95 3.02
C ILE A 242 -15.86 6.34 1.70
N ALA A 243 -15.03 5.32 1.75
CA ALA A 243 -14.54 4.64 0.54
C ALA A 243 -15.71 4.01 -0.24
N ALA A 244 -16.65 3.36 0.45
CA ALA A 244 -17.86 2.78 -0.17
C ALA A 244 -18.74 3.86 -0.82
N PHE A 245 -18.89 5.03 -0.19
CA PHE A 245 -19.58 6.18 -0.75
C PHE A 245 -18.96 6.61 -2.09
N PHE A 246 -17.63 6.71 -2.19
CA PHE A 246 -16.98 7.06 -3.46
C PHE A 246 -17.03 5.96 -4.50
N VAL A 247 -17.11 4.68 -4.11
CA VAL A 247 -17.40 3.58 -5.05
C VAL A 247 -18.81 3.76 -5.66
N GLN A 248 -19.81 4.08 -4.85
CA GLN A 248 -21.18 4.33 -5.32
C GLN A 248 -21.23 5.54 -6.27
N ASN A 249 -20.51 6.61 -5.98
CA ASN A 249 -20.50 7.85 -6.78
C ASN A 249 -19.61 7.81 -8.04
N CYS A 250 -19.06 6.67 -8.43
CA CYS A 250 -18.22 6.53 -9.62
C CYS A 250 -16.86 7.26 -9.57
N GLU A 251 -16.37 7.62 -8.38
CA GLU A 251 -15.05 8.22 -8.23
C GLU A 251 -13.96 7.15 -8.06
N VAL A 252 -14.34 5.96 -7.60
CA VAL A 252 -13.46 4.83 -7.34
C VAL A 252 -14.02 3.55 -7.97
N LEU A 253 -13.15 2.68 -8.47
CA LEU A 253 -13.44 1.38 -9.09
C LEU A 253 -14.27 1.43 -10.40
N ASP A 254 -14.27 2.55 -11.06
CA ASP A 254 -14.89 2.76 -12.36
C ASP A 254 -14.12 2.05 -13.50
#